data_a40e8e23a33408aefca8dbab3379a7e8
#
_entry.id   a40e8e23a33408aefca8dbab3379a7e8
#
_cell.length_a   1.000
_cell.length_b   1.000
_cell.length_c   1.000
_cell.angle_alpha   90.00
_cell.angle_beta   90.00
_cell.angle_gamma   90.00
#
_symmetry.space_group_name_H-M   'P 1'
#
loop_
_entity.id
_entity.type
_entity.pdbx_description
1 polymer ?
#
loop_
_entity_poly.entity_id
_entity_poly.type
_entity_poly.pdbx_seq_one_letter_code
_entity_poly.pdbx_strand_id
1 'polypeptide(L)'
;MCIRDRPYIAAAGELKTKPTQHSVKELRSIGIQPDIIVCRTVEKLSDEMKKKIGMFCDVEPEAVINNLTADSIYEVPLLMEQEGLDHIALKKLGLEDRPVDMEDWKAMVERMTTAKKEVQIALVGKYVRLHDAYLSVAEALSHAGYAMGAKVNIRWINSEILEEEKPDLDEVFAGVDGIVVPGGFGYRGVEG
;
A
#
# COMPACT_ATOMS: atom_id res chain seq x y z
N MET A 1 -14.98 -3.85 10.43
CA MET A 1 -14.74 -3.25 9.10
C MET A 1 -14.55 -4.36 8.08
N CYS A 2 -15.16 -4.24 6.91
CA CYS A 2 -14.98 -5.18 5.81
C CYS A 2 -14.37 -4.45 4.62
N ILE A 3 -13.24 -4.94 4.11
CA ILE A 3 -12.54 -4.37 2.94
C ILE A 3 -12.73 -5.31 1.76
N ARG A 4 -13.15 -4.79 0.61
CA ARG A 4 -13.41 -5.59 -0.58
C ARG A 4 -13.06 -4.84 -1.87
N ASP A 5 -12.33 -5.53 -2.74
CA ASP A 5 -12.09 -5.08 -4.10
C ASP A 5 -13.39 -5.10 -4.92
N ARG A 6 -13.56 -4.08 -5.72
CA ARG A 6 -14.67 -3.96 -6.64
C ARG A 6 -14.14 -3.97 -8.07
N PRO A 7 -14.36 -5.07 -8.79
CA PRO A 7 -13.93 -5.12 -10.18
C PRO A 7 -14.74 -4.13 -11.02
N TYR A 8 -14.05 -3.32 -11.79
CA TYR A 8 -14.61 -2.59 -12.90
C TYR A 8 -14.70 -3.54 -14.10
N ILE A 9 -15.90 -3.75 -14.61
CA ILE A 9 -16.09 -4.57 -15.82
C ILE A 9 -16.15 -3.65 -17.02
N ALA A 10 -15.02 -3.49 -17.71
CA ALA A 10 -14.88 -2.60 -18.85
C ALA A 10 -15.94 -2.83 -19.94
N ALA A 11 -16.32 -4.07 -20.18
CA ALA A 11 -17.38 -4.44 -21.16
C ALA A 11 -18.79 -3.95 -20.77
N ALA A 12 -19.05 -3.69 -19.48
CA ALA A 12 -20.34 -3.22 -18.99
C ALA A 12 -20.34 -1.72 -18.64
N GLY A 13 -19.15 -1.07 -18.63
CA GLY A 13 -19.00 0.35 -18.26
C GLY A 13 -19.49 0.70 -16.87
N GLU A 14 -19.54 -0.28 -15.94
CA GLU A 14 -20.06 -0.05 -14.59
C GLU A 14 -19.38 -0.88 -13.52
N LEU A 15 -19.35 -0.33 -12.31
CA LEU A 15 -18.94 -1.04 -11.11
C LEU A 15 -20.07 -1.97 -10.63
N LYS A 16 -19.74 -3.25 -10.35
CA LYS A 16 -20.72 -4.24 -9.87
C LYS A 16 -20.77 -4.27 -8.36
N THR A 17 -21.99 -4.17 -7.78
CA THR A 17 -22.22 -4.24 -6.32
C THR A 17 -22.38 -5.67 -5.79
N LYS A 18 -22.74 -6.63 -6.65
CA LYS A 18 -22.99 -8.03 -6.25
C LYS A 18 -21.80 -8.72 -5.55
N PRO A 19 -20.54 -8.58 -5.99
CA PRO A 19 -19.42 -9.21 -5.29
C PRO A 19 -19.29 -8.76 -3.82
N THR A 20 -19.53 -7.48 -3.54
CA THR A 20 -19.54 -6.94 -2.16
C THR A 20 -20.69 -7.53 -1.36
N GLN A 21 -21.90 -7.55 -1.91
CA GLN A 21 -23.08 -8.13 -1.27
C GLN A 21 -22.86 -9.62 -0.94
N HIS A 22 -22.25 -10.37 -1.87
CA HIS A 22 -21.94 -11.79 -1.63
C HIS A 22 -20.90 -11.96 -0.51
N SER A 23 -19.83 -11.19 -0.51
CA SER A 23 -18.82 -11.25 0.56
C SER A 23 -19.37 -10.91 1.94
N VAL A 24 -20.26 -9.90 2.03
CA VAL A 24 -20.91 -9.55 3.30
C VAL A 24 -21.90 -10.64 3.70
N LYS A 25 -22.63 -11.27 2.76
CA LYS A 25 -23.49 -12.41 3.05
C LYS A 25 -22.69 -13.57 3.65
N GLU A 26 -21.54 -13.92 3.09
CA GLU A 26 -20.67 -14.97 3.62
C GLU A 26 -20.16 -14.62 5.03
N LEU A 27 -19.74 -13.36 5.25
CA LEU A 27 -19.32 -12.88 6.57
C LEU A 27 -20.45 -13.01 7.60
N ARG A 28 -21.67 -12.65 7.22
CA ARG A 28 -22.86 -12.76 8.09
C ARG A 28 -23.23 -14.23 8.38
N SER A 29 -22.97 -15.14 7.44
CA SER A 29 -23.24 -16.58 7.63
C SER A 29 -22.41 -17.20 8.76
N ILE A 30 -21.27 -16.62 9.09
CA ILE A 30 -20.42 -17.01 10.22
C ILE A 30 -20.67 -16.16 11.48
N GLY A 31 -21.76 -15.36 11.51
CA GLY A 31 -22.20 -14.59 12.67
C GLY A 31 -21.55 -13.19 12.81
N ILE A 32 -20.90 -12.67 11.78
CA ILE A 32 -20.24 -11.35 11.84
C ILE A 32 -21.02 -10.35 10.98
N GLN A 33 -21.57 -9.30 11.60
CA GLN A 33 -22.14 -8.15 10.90
C GLN A 33 -21.08 -7.04 10.80
N PRO A 34 -20.72 -6.57 9.58
CA PRO A 34 -19.83 -5.43 9.47
C PRO A 34 -20.56 -4.12 9.78
N ASP A 35 -19.92 -3.21 10.48
CA ASP A 35 -20.41 -1.85 10.74
C ASP A 35 -19.97 -0.86 9.65
N ILE A 36 -18.84 -1.13 9.03
CA ILE A 36 -18.23 -0.30 7.98
C ILE A 36 -17.77 -1.21 6.83
N ILE A 37 -18.04 -0.78 5.61
CA ILE A 37 -17.58 -1.46 4.38
C ILE A 37 -16.65 -0.51 3.63
N VAL A 38 -15.38 -0.92 3.44
CA VAL A 38 -14.42 -0.20 2.61
C VAL A 38 -14.38 -0.85 1.23
N CYS A 39 -14.76 -0.09 0.22
CA CYS A 39 -14.80 -0.53 -1.17
C CYS A 39 -13.55 -0.04 -1.92
N ARG A 40 -12.62 -0.94 -2.21
CA ARG A 40 -11.45 -0.62 -3.04
C ARG A 40 -11.85 -0.62 -4.52
N THR A 41 -11.66 0.52 -5.17
CA THR A 41 -12.12 0.76 -6.55
C THR A 41 -11.13 1.62 -7.33
N VAL A 42 -11.23 1.58 -8.64
CA VAL A 42 -10.49 2.48 -9.53
C VAL A 42 -11.27 3.78 -9.81
N GLU A 43 -12.60 3.76 -9.60
CA GLU A 43 -13.48 4.91 -9.79
C GLU A 43 -14.32 5.15 -8.53
N LYS A 44 -14.71 6.40 -8.31
CA LYS A 44 -15.54 6.79 -7.17
C LYS A 44 -16.93 6.17 -7.26
N LEU A 45 -17.41 5.58 -6.15
CA LEU A 45 -18.79 5.10 -6.04
C LEU A 45 -19.75 6.28 -6.04
N SER A 46 -20.83 6.18 -6.80
CA SER A 46 -21.94 7.13 -6.70
C SER A 46 -22.72 6.92 -5.39
N ASP A 47 -23.42 7.98 -4.95
CA ASP A 47 -24.28 7.91 -3.76
C ASP A 47 -25.38 6.83 -3.90
N GLU A 48 -25.88 6.61 -5.11
CA GLU A 48 -26.84 5.54 -5.39
C GLU A 48 -26.22 4.16 -5.15
N MET A 49 -24.94 3.99 -5.53
CA MET A 49 -24.22 2.73 -5.28
C MET A 49 -23.94 2.54 -3.80
N LYS A 50 -23.53 3.58 -3.07
CA LYS A 50 -23.36 3.54 -1.61
C LYS A 50 -24.68 3.15 -0.92
N LYS A 51 -25.79 3.78 -1.29
CA LYS A 51 -27.15 3.42 -0.79
C LYS A 51 -27.52 1.98 -1.09
N LYS A 52 -27.27 1.52 -2.33
CA LYS A 52 -27.54 0.13 -2.73
C LYS A 52 -26.71 -0.88 -1.94
N ILE A 53 -25.42 -0.62 -1.73
CA ILE A 53 -24.57 -1.50 -0.93
C ILE A 53 -25.06 -1.50 0.52
N GLY A 54 -25.32 -0.32 1.09
CA GLY A 54 -25.83 -0.18 2.46
C GLY A 54 -27.10 -0.98 2.68
N MET A 55 -28.08 -0.84 1.79
CA MET A 55 -29.36 -1.55 1.86
C MET A 55 -29.19 -3.09 1.85
N PHE A 56 -28.35 -3.63 0.93
CA PHE A 56 -28.16 -5.07 0.83
C PHE A 56 -27.24 -5.68 1.90
N CYS A 57 -26.37 -4.86 2.48
CA CYS A 57 -25.39 -5.29 3.47
C CYS A 57 -25.80 -4.92 4.89
N ASP A 58 -26.94 -4.24 5.08
CA ASP A 58 -27.41 -3.76 6.37
C ASP A 58 -26.36 -2.86 7.07
N VAL A 59 -25.92 -1.85 6.33
CA VAL A 59 -24.91 -0.86 6.76
C VAL A 59 -25.41 0.53 6.33
N GLU A 60 -25.19 1.54 7.16
CA GLU A 60 -25.52 2.93 6.81
C GLU A 60 -24.77 3.34 5.52
N PRO A 61 -25.40 4.05 4.58
CA PRO A 61 -24.76 4.46 3.33
C PRO A 61 -23.46 5.28 3.54
N GLU A 62 -23.42 6.07 4.62
CA GLU A 62 -22.26 6.87 5.04
C GLU A 62 -21.09 5.97 5.47
N ALA A 63 -21.39 4.78 6.01
CA ALA A 63 -20.38 3.79 6.40
C ALA A 63 -19.91 2.90 5.24
N VAL A 64 -20.32 3.21 4.01
CA VAL A 64 -19.76 2.64 2.78
C VAL A 64 -18.69 3.60 2.25
N ILE A 65 -17.45 3.29 2.54
CA ILE A 65 -16.27 4.13 2.30
C ILE A 65 -15.66 3.81 0.93
N ASN A 66 -15.32 4.82 0.17
CA ASN A 66 -14.47 4.68 -1.01
C ASN A 66 -13.01 4.52 -0.59
N ASN A 67 -12.31 3.58 -1.21
CA ASN A 67 -10.87 3.51 -1.21
C ASN A 67 -10.40 3.44 -2.66
N LEU A 68 -10.09 4.59 -3.24
CA LEU A 68 -9.59 4.68 -4.60
C LEU A 68 -8.17 4.09 -4.68
N THR A 69 -7.86 3.54 -5.85
CA THR A 69 -6.47 3.16 -6.14
C THR A 69 -5.61 4.40 -6.11
N ALA A 70 -4.62 4.42 -5.24
CA ALA A 70 -3.64 5.49 -5.08
C ALA A 70 -2.32 5.10 -5.73
N ASP A 71 -1.52 6.09 -6.11
CA ASP A 71 -0.18 5.86 -6.66
C ASP A 71 0.79 5.37 -5.57
N SER A 72 0.52 5.72 -4.32
CA SER A 72 1.26 5.25 -3.16
C SER A 72 0.35 4.80 -2.02
N ILE A 73 0.77 3.75 -1.32
CA ILE A 73 0.07 3.28 -0.10
C ILE A 73 0.04 4.37 0.99
N TYR A 74 0.97 5.30 0.97
CA TYR A 74 1.04 6.41 1.93
C TYR A 74 -0.03 7.49 1.72
N GLU A 75 -0.66 7.53 0.54
CA GLU A 75 -1.81 8.40 0.27
C GLU A 75 -3.11 7.83 0.86
N VAL A 76 -3.19 6.52 1.08
CA VAL A 76 -4.41 5.86 1.52
C VAL A 76 -4.95 6.42 2.84
N PRO A 77 -4.15 6.71 3.89
CA PRO A 77 -4.68 7.33 5.11
C PRO A 77 -5.36 8.68 4.86
N LEU A 78 -4.83 9.50 3.95
CA LEU A 78 -5.42 10.79 3.58
C LEU A 78 -6.75 10.61 2.84
N LEU A 79 -6.83 9.62 1.95
CA LEU A 79 -8.08 9.29 1.25
C LEU A 79 -9.15 8.76 2.22
N MET A 80 -8.76 7.99 3.23
CA MET A 80 -9.65 7.47 4.25
C MET A 80 -10.19 8.59 5.17
N GLU A 81 -9.32 9.54 5.55
CA GLU A 81 -9.71 10.72 6.31
C GLU A 81 -10.70 11.58 5.51
N GLN A 82 -10.43 11.83 4.23
CA GLN A 82 -11.33 12.59 3.35
C GLN A 82 -12.71 11.93 3.17
N GLU A 83 -12.79 10.61 3.20
CA GLU A 83 -14.06 9.86 3.17
C GLU A 83 -14.73 9.77 4.56
N GLY A 84 -14.11 10.30 5.63
CA GLY A 84 -14.64 10.36 6.99
C GLY A 84 -14.65 9.03 7.72
N LEU A 85 -13.74 8.09 7.36
CA LEU A 85 -13.68 6.78 8.00
C LEU A 85 -13.42 6.87 9.50
N ASP A 86 -12.55 7.77 9.93
CA ASP A 86 -12.20 8.05 11.32
C ASP A 86 -13.42 8.50 12.13
N HIS A 87 -14.17 9.50 11.65
CA HIS A 87 -15.40 10.00 12.29
C HIS A 87 -16.45 8.90 12.42
N ILE A 88 -16.66 8.11 11.36
CA ILE A 88 -17.62 7.02 11.36
C ILE A 88 -17.19 5.93 12.34
N ALA A 89 -15.89 5.60 12.39
CA ALA A 89 -15.37 4.61 13.31
C ALA A 89 -15.53 5.06 14.78
N LEU A 90 -15.20 6.31 15.10
CA LEU A 90 -15.38 6.88 16.43
C LEU A 90 -16.86 6.85 16.85
N LYS A 91 -17.78 7.26 15.96
CA LYS A 91 -19.21 7.20 16.18
C LYS A 91 -19.71 5.78 16.47
N LYS A 92 -19.26 4.79 15.67
CA LYS A 92 -19.65 3.37 15.86
C LYS A 92 -19.07 2.77 17.15
N LEU A 93 -17.93 3.25 17.61
CA LEU A 93 -17.30 2.83 18.87
C LEU A 93 -17.83 3.59 20.10
N GLY A 94 -18.70 4.59 19.92
CA GLY A 94 -19.19 5.45 20.99
C GLY A 94 -18.11 6.30 21.63
N LEU A 95 -17.06 6.62 20.87
CA LEU A 95 -15.95 7.47 21.29
C LEU A 95 -16.21 8.94 20.90
N GLU A 96 -15.56 9.84 21.61
CA GLU A 96 -15.62 11.26 21.30
C GLU A 96 -14.98 11.54 19.93
N ASP A 97 -15.70 12.21 19.06
CA ASP A 97 -15.21 12.65 17.77
C ASP A 97 -14.26 13.83 17.95
N ARG A 98 -13.01 13.67 17.50
CA ARG A 98 -11.95 14.67 17.58
C ARG A 98 -11.32 14.87 16.21
N PRO A 99 -10.99 16.13 15.85
CA PRO A 99 -10.27 16.39 14.62
C PRO A 99 -8.92 15.64 14.61
N VAL A 100 -8.63 14.98 13.50
CA VAL A 100 -7.34 14.32 13.28
C VAL A 100 -6.35 15.33 12.73
N ASP A 101 -5.17 15.41 13.32
CA ASP A 101 -4.05 16.17 12.75
C ASP A 101 -3.25 15.29 11.79
N MET A 102 -3.35 15.58 10.50
CA MET A 102 -2.65 14.86 9.42
C MET A 102 -1.59 15.72 8.71
N GLU A 103 -1.20 16.86 9.28
CA GLU A 103 -0.31 17.82 8.61
C GLU A 103 1.08 17.23 8.34
N ASP A 104 1.67 16.55 9.32
CA ASP A 104 2.97 15.89 9.16
C ASP A 104 2.90 14.77 8.11
N TRP A 105 1.79 14.03 8.07
CA TRP A 105 1.57 12.97 7.09
C TRP A 105 1.39 13.54 5.69
N LYS A 106 0.60 14.60 5.52
CA LYS A 106 0.44 15.33 4.24
C LYS A 106 1.78 15.85 3.73
N ALA A 107 2.56 16.49 4.61
CA ALA A 107 3.89 16.99 4.27
C ALA A 107 4.86 15.87 3.84
N MET A 108 4.77 14.68 4.46
CA MET A 108 5.56 13.51 4.06
C MET A 108 5.16 13.04 2.65
N VAL A 109 3.85 12.87 2.39
CA VAL A 109 3.33 12.45 1.09
C VAL A 109 3.70 13.46 0.00
N GLU A 110 3.62 14.76 0.28
CA GLU A 110 4.03 15.81 -0.64
C GLU A 110 5.53 15.72 -0.99
N ARG A 111 6.40 15.55 0.00
CA ARG A 111 7.84 15.35 -0.26
C ARG A 111 8.09 14.12 -1.13
N MET A 112 7.38 13.04 -0.89
CA MET A 112 7.49 11.80 -1.65
C MET A 112 7.09 11.98 -3.12
N THR A 113 5.97 12.66 -3.38
CA THR A 113 5.42 12.85 -4.73
C THR A 113 6.15 13.92 -5.53
N THR A 114 6.77 14.90 -4.85
CA THR A 114 7.50 16.02 -5.49
C THR A 114 9.02 15.79 -5.60
N ALA A 115 9.55 14.70 -5.07
CA ALA A 115 10.96 14.38 -5.12
C ALA A 115 11.46 14.28 -6.57
N LYS A 116 12.44 15.14 -6.94
CA LYS A 116 13.01 15.21 -8.28
C LYS A 116 14.38 14.54 -8.37
N LYS A 117 15.08 14.42 -7.24
CA LYS A 117 16.38 13.77 -7.17
C LYS A 117 16.16 12.26 -7.16
N GLU A 118 16.92 11.53 -7.94
CA GLU A 118 16.97 10.07 -7.90
C GLU A 118 18.31 9.60 -7.36
N VAL A 119 18.27 8.51 -6.58
CA VAL A 119 19.45 7.86 -6.00
C VAL A 119 19.34 6.37 -6.30
N GLN A 120 20.43 5.79 -6.80
CA GLN A 120 20.53 4.38 -7.13
C GLN A 120 21.22 3.64 -5.98
N ILE A 121 20.53 2.77 -5.30
CA ILE A 121 21.08 1.97 -4.19
C ILE A 121 21.12 0.50 -4.62
N ALA A 122 22.32 -0.10 -4.60
CA ALA A 122 22.45 -1.54 -4.76
C ALA A 122 22.16 -2.24 -3.45
N LEU A 123 21.16 -3.11 -3.43
CA LEU A 123 20.89 -4.04 -2.35
C LEU A 123 21.48 -5.40 -2.72
N VAL A 124 22.58 -5.76 -2.07
CA VAL A 124 23.32 -7.00 -2.34
C VAL A 124 22.93 -8.06 -1.30
N GLY A 125 22.30 -9.13 -1.75
CA GLY A 125 21.82 -10.16 -0.83
C GLY A 125 21.47 -11.48 -1.53
N LYS A 126 21.21 -12.50 -0.74
CA LYS A 126 20.91 -13.85 -1.25
C LYS A 126 19.42 -14.15 -1.51
N TYR A 127 18.52 -13.27 -1.02
CA TYR A 127 17.07 -13.46 -1.17
C TYR A 127 16.43 -12.47 -2.15
N VAL A 128 17.22 -11.84 -3.02
CA VAL A 128 16.77 -10.78 -3.93
C VAL A 128 15.77 -11.24 -4.99
N ARG A 129 15.62 -12.54 -5.24
CA ARG A 129 14.57 -13.08 -6.12
C ARG A 129 13.17 -12.96 -5.52
N LEU A 130 13.06 -12.91 -4.19
CA LEU A 130 11.82 -12.69 -3.45
C LEU A 130 11.95 -11.35 -2.71
N HIS A 131 11.51 -10.27 -3.35
CA HIS A 131 11.66 -8.91 -2.81
C HIS A 131 11.05 -8.73 -1.42
N ASP A 132 9.98 -9.48 -1.11
CA ASP A 132 9.34 -9.46 0.21
C ASP A 132 10.29 -9.86 1.36
N ALA A 133 11.34 -10.66 1.08
CA ALA A 133 12.34 -11.01 2.08
C ALA A 133 13.12 -9.79 2.60
N TYR A 134 13.20 -8.74 1.80
CA TYR A 134 13.87 -7.47 2.14
C TYR A 134 12.91 -6.27 2.18
N LEU A 135 11.61 -6.51 2.31
CA LEU A 135 10.59 -5.46 2.27
C LEU A 135 10.90 -4.35 3.28
N SER A 136 11.24 -4.69 4.52
CA SER A 136 11.55 -3.70 5.56
C SER A 136 12.80 -2.86 5.24
N VAL A 137 13.79 -3.45 4.57
CA VAL A 137 15.00 -2.74 4.13
C VAL A 137 14.66 -1.79 2.98
N ALA A 138 13.89 -2.27 2.00
CA ALA A 138 13.44 -1.46 0.87
C ALA A 138 12.59 -0.27 1.32
N GLU A 139 11.64 -0.49 2.25
CA GLU A 139 10.83 0.57 2.83
C GLU A 139 11.67 1.56 3.64
N ALA A 140 12.63 1.08 4.44
CA ALA A 140 13.52 1.96 5.19
C ALA A 140 14.36 2.86 4.26
N LEU A 141 14.86 2.33 3.15
CA LEU A 141 15.57 3.10 2.13
C LEU A 141 14.64 4.14 1.48
N SER A 142 13.42 3.76 1.15
CA SER A 142 12.41 4.67 0.59
C SER A 142 12.09 5.80 1.56
N HIS A 143 11.86 5.50 2.85
CA HIS A 143 11.61 6.50 3.90
C HIS A 143 12.78 7.47 4.06
N ALA A 144 14.01 6.98 4.07
CA ALA A 144 15.21 7.82 4.12
C ALA A 144 15.27 8.74 2.90
N GLY A 145 14.98 8.21 1.71
CA GLY A 145 14.90 8.98 0.48
C GLY A 145 13.87 10.12 0.58
N TYR A 146 12.66 9.83 1.03
CA TYR A 146 11.60 10.83 1.19
C TYR A 146 11.98 11.93 2.18
N ALA A 147 12.62 11.55 3.30
CA ALA A 147 13.11 12.52 4.27
C ALA A 147 14.16 13.48 3.68
N MET A 148 14.93 13.00 2.69
CA MET A 148 15.99 13.75 2.00
C MET A 148 15.53 14.38 0.67
N GLY A 149 14.23 14.28 0.32
CA GLY A 149 13.68 14.78 -0.95
C GLY A 149 14.20 14.04 -2.17
N ALA A 150 14.52 12.76 -2.03
CA ALA A 150 15.02 11.90 -3.09
C ALA A 150 14.15 10.64 -3.27
N LYS A 151 14.03 10.18 -4.50
CA LYS A 151 13.45 8.88 -4.84
C LYS A 151 14.57 7.86 -4.89
N VAL A 152 14.44 6.81 -4.11
CA VAL A 152 15.41 5.70 -4.09
C VAL A 152 14.97 4.63 -5.08
N ASN A 153 15.83 4.33 -6.04
CA ASN A 153 15.71 3.22 -6.96
C ASN A 153 16.62 2.08 -6.47
N ILE A 154 16.05 0.91 -6.20
CA ILE A 154 16.80 -0.22 -5.67
C ILE A 154 17.21 -1.14 -6.81
N ARG A 155 18.53 -1.34 -6.97
CA ARG A 155 19.10 -2.38 -7.82
C ARG A 155 19.34 -3.63 -6.98
N TRP A 156 18.60 -4.67 -7.28
CA TRP A 156 18.67 -5.95 -6.57
C TRP A 156 19.82 -6.80 -7.14
N ILE A 157 20.83 -7.10 -6.34
CA ILE A 157 22.02 -7.85 -6.73
C ILE A 157 22.09 -9.14 -5.90
N ASN A 158 22.15 -10.28 -6.61
CA ASN A 158 22.30 -11.58 -5.96
C ASN A 158 23.78 -11.83 -5.60
N SER A 159 24.08 -11.91 -4.31
CA SER A 159 25.44 -12.17 -3.83
C SER A 159 26.00 -13.53 -4.26
N GLU A 160 25.15 -14.55 -4.47
CA GLU A 160 25.62 -15.85 -4.99
C GLU A 160 26.18 -15.76 -6.41
N ILE A 161 25.56 -14.92 -7.27
CA ILE A 161 26.06 -14.73 -8.64
C ILE A 161 27.42 -14.02 -8.60
N LEU A 162 27.62 -13.06 -7.69
CA LEU A 162 28.93 -12.40 -7.54
C LEU A 162 30.02 -13.39 -7.14
N GLU A 163 29.69 -14.35 -6.27
CA GLU A 163 30.63 -15.40 -5.81
C GLU A 163 30.95 -16.41 -6.92
N GLU A 164 29.92 -16.93 -7.62
CA GLU A 164 30.02 -18.02 -8.58
C GLU A 164 30.59 -17.56 -9.94
N GLU A 165 30.04 -16.48 -10.48
CA GLU A 165 30.35 -15.98 -11.85
C GLU A 165 31.53 -15.02 -11.87
N LYS A 166 31.85 -14.38 -10.71
CA LYS A 166 32.91 -13.38 -10.56
C LYS A 166 32.88 -12.31 -11.66
N PRO A 167 31.74 -11.65 -11.86
CA PRO A 167 31.58 -10.64 -12.89
C PRO A 167 32.48 -9.43 -12.62
N ASP A 168 32.66 -8.59 -13.63
CA ASP A 168 33.30 -7.28 -13.43
C ASP A 168 32.46 -6.41 -12.49
N LEU A 169 32.99 -6.09 -11.32
CA LEU A 169 32.30 -5.31 -10.30
C LEU A 169 32.06 -3.87 -10.75
N ASP A 170 32.94 -3.30 -11.58
CA ASP A 170 32.75 -1.95 -12.10
C ASP A 170 31.52 -1.89 -13.03
N GLU A 171 31.27 -2.96 -13.80
CA GLU A 171 30.07 -3.08 -14.62
C GLU A 171 28.80 -3.30 -13.75
N VAL A 172 28.88 -4.20 -12.76
CA VAL A 172 27.75 -4.54 -11.87
C VAL A 172 27.28 -3.31 -11.10
N PHE A 173 28.20 -2.49 -10.60
CA PHE A 173 27.91 -1.32 -9.79
C PHE A 173 27.93 0.01 -10.56
N ALA A 174 28.03 -0.03 -11.90
CA ALA A 174 27.99 1.17 -12.70
C ALA A 174 26.73 2.01 -12.41
N GLY A 175 26.91 3.28 -12.08
CA GLY A 175 25.81 4.22 -11.78
C GLY A 175 25.09 3.96 -10.46
N VAL A 176 25.70 3.23 -9.53
CA VAL A 176 25.21 3.03 -8.17
C VAL A 176 25.79 4.12 -7.26
N ASP A 177 24.94 4.80 -6.50
CA ASP A 177 25.32 5.86 -5.56
C ASP A 177 25.69 5.31 -4.17
N GLY A 178 25.18 4.11 -3.81
CA GLY A 178 25.45 3.48 -2.53
C GLY A 178 25.09 2.00 -2.53
N ILE A 179 25.69 1.26 -1.60
CA ILE A 179 25.50 -0.19 -1.47
C ILE A 179 24.98 -0.50 -0.07
N VAL A 180 23.98 -1.39 0.02
CA VAL A 180 23.46 -1.96 1.26
C VAL A 180 23.57 -3.47 1.20
N VAL A 181 24.24 -4.05 2.20
CA VAL A 181 24.32 -5.49 2.41
C VAL A 181 23.48 -5.82 3.65
N PRO A 182 22.25 -6.34 3.48
CA PRO A 182 21.41 -6.67 4.63
C PRO A 182 21.97 -7.87 5.40
N GLY A 183 21.62 -7.97 6.69
CA GLY A 183 21.97 -9.13 7.50
C GLY A 183 21.40 -10.43 6.92
N GLY A 184 22.10 -11.53 7.15
CA GLY A 184 21.70 -12.87 6.73
C GLY A 184 22.37 -13.95 7.53
N PHE A 185 21.80 -15.16 7.51
CA PHE A 185 22.35 -16.31 8.22
C PHE A 185 22.91 -17.35 7.23
N GLY A 186 23.91 -18.11 7.70
CA GLY A 186 24.55 -19.19 6.91
C GLY A 186 25.64 -18.67 5.98
N TYR A 187 26.23 -19.61 5.24
CA TYR A 187 27.44 -19.36 4.43
C TYR A 187 27.14 -18.98 2.97
N ARG A 188 25.94 -19.21 2.50
CA ARG A 188 25.56 -19.00 1.10
C ARG A 188 25.67 -17.50 0.72
N GLY A 189 26.44 -17.21 -0.33
CA GLY A 189 26.63 -15.87 -0.87
C GLY A 189 27.41 -14.91 0.05
N VAL A 190 28.17 -15.43 1.04
CA VAL A 190 28.95 -14.60 1.97
C VAL A 190 30.15 -13.96 1.28
N GLU A 191 30.85 -14.73 0.43
CA GLU A 191 32.02 -14.25 -0.30
C GLU A 191 31.66 -13.29 -1.43
N GLY A 192 30.46 -13.42 -2.00
CA GLY A 192 29.95 -12.49 -3.00
C GLY A 192 29.51 -11.17 -2.39
#